data_40c02f856a85b69feba04d008ace1210
#
_entry.id   40c02f856a85b69feba04d008ace1210
#
_cell.length_a   1.000
_cell.length_b   1.000
_cell.length_c   1.000
_cell.angle_alpha   90.00
_cell.angle_beta   90.00
_cell.angle_gamma   90.00
#
_symmetry.space_group_name_H-M   'P 1'
#
loop_
_entity.id
_entity.type
_entity.pdbx_description
1 polymer ?
#
loop_
_entity_poly.entity_id
_entity_poly.type
_entity_poly.pdbx_seq_one_letter_code
_entity_poly.pdbx_strand_id
1 'polypeptide(L)'
;MMRYSPLRYPGGKGKISSFFSELFVANNLIGGTYIEPYVGGGSIALSLLINGVANQIIINDKDRSLFAFWYSILNYTDEFCQLIENTPITIDTWYEQREIQKNKTNAELLSLGFSTFFLNRTNRSGIIKGGVIGGLNQTGNYLILCVPNCNCSTATVSYTHLR
;
A
#
# COMPACT_ATOMS: atom_id res chain seq x y z
N MET A 1 -16.54 -3.83 8.76
CA MET A 1 -15.93 -4.29 7.51
C MET A 1 -14.42 -4.15 7.63
N MET A 2 -13.70 -5.25 7.53
CA MET A 2 -12.24 -5.27 7.67
C MET A 2 -11.60 -4.58 6.44
N ARG A 3 -10.63 -3.71 6.67
CA ARG A 3 -9.92 -3.01 5.58
C ARG A 3 -8.60 -3.73 5.33
N TYR A 4 -8.49 -4.40 4.22
CA TYR A 4 -7.28 -5.16 3.86
C TYR A 4 -6.19 -4.32 3.18
N SER A 5 -6.53 -3.14 2.64
CA SER A 5 -5.56 -2.28 1.96
C SER A 5 -4.49 -1.74 2.91
N PRO A 6 -3.19 -1.96 2.64
CA PRO A 6 -2.10 -1.38 3.41
C PRO A 6 -1.92 0.12 3.14
N LEU A 7 -2.46 0.63 2.04
CA LEU A 7 -2.38 2.03 1.66
C LEU A 7 -3.69 2.78 1.94
N ARG A 8 -3.56 4.02 2.39
CA ARG A 8 -4.67 5.00 2.40
C ARG A 8 -4.82 5.55 0.98
N TYR A 9 -5.65 4.92 0.17
CA TYR A 9 -5.78 5.30 -1.23
C TYR A 9 -7.06 6.10 -1.46
N PRO A 10 -6.97 7.39 -1.90
CA PRO A 10 -8.14 8.18 -2.26
C PRO A 10 -8.92 7.49 -3.38
N GLY A 11 -10.23 7.32 -3.23
CA GLY A 11 -11.05 6.55 -4.18
C GLY A 11 -10.92 5.04 -4.06
N GLY A 12 -10.36 4.54 -2.96
CA GLY A 12 -10.23 3.09 -2.69
C GLY A 12 -11.56 2.36 -2.80
N LYS A 13 -11.57 1.27 -3.57
CA LYS A 13 -12.76 0.49 -3.94
C LYS A 13 -13.26 -0.47 -2.83
N GLY A 14 -12.78 -0.31 -1.58
CA GLY A 14 -13.11 -1.23 -0.48
C GLY A 14 -14.61 -1.35 -0.17
N LYS A 15 -15.40 -0.29 -0.46
CA LYS A 15 -16.86 -0.32 -0.25
C LYS A 15 -17.62 -1.25 -1.19
N ILE A 16 -17.03 -1.61 -2.32
CA ILE A 16 -17.64 -2.48 -3.33
C ILE A 16 -17.03 -3.89 -3.34
N SER A 17 -16.19 -4.24 -2.37
CA SER A 17 -15.57 -5.57 -2.31
C SER A 17 -16.59 -6.69 -2.11
N SER A 18 -17.67 -6.46 -1.35
CA SER A 18 -18.79 -7.40 -1.22
C SER A 18 -19.49 -7.67 -2.54
N PHE A 19 -19.75 -6.60 -3.31
CA PHE A 19 -20.33 -6.73 -4.65
C PHE A 19 -19.47 -7.61 -5.56
N PHE A 20 -18.14 -7.45 -5.53
CA PHE A 20 -17.25 -8.30 -6.32
C PHE A 20 -17.29 -9.77 -5.85
N SER A 21 -17.36 -10.02 -4.54
CA SER A 21 -17.53 -11.39 -4.02
C SER A 21 -18.83 -12.02 -4.51
N GLU A 22 -19.95 -11.29 -4.44
CA GLU A 22 -21.25 -11.74 -4.94
C GLU A 22 -21.22 -11.99 -6.45
N LEU A 23 -20.53 -11.12 -7.21
CA LEU A 23 -20.35 -11.28 -8.65
C LEU A 23 -19.60 -12.57 -9.00
N PHE A 24 -18.55 -12.92 -8.23
CA PHE A 24 -17.81 -14.17 -8.41
C PHE A 24 -18.69 -15.39 -8.14
N VAL A 25 -19.48 -15.33 -7.06
CA VAL A 25 -20.44 -16.42 -6.73
C VAL A 25 -21.48 -16.58 -7.83
N ALA A 26 -22.11 -15.47 -8.26
CA ALA A 26 -23.18 -15.50 -9.25
C ALA A 26 -22.73 -16.00 -10.65
N ASN A 27 -21.44 -15.88 -10.94
CA ASN A 27 -20.87 -16.31 -12.22
C ASN A 27 -20.06 -17.62 -12.13
N ASN A 28 -20.12 -18.35 -11.00
CA ASN A 28 -19.36 -19.57 -10.76
C ASN A 28 -17.82 -19.39 -10.92
N LEU A 29 -17.28 -18.23 -10.49
CA LEU A 29 -15.86 -17.89 -10.61
C LEU A 29 -15.08 -18.09 -9.32
N ILE A 30 -15.69 -18.72 -8.28
CA ILE A 30 -15.03 -19.02 -7.01
C ILE A 30 -13.80 -19.89 -7.29
N GLY A 31 -12.67 -19.54 -6.65
CA GLY A 31 -11.39 -20.23 -6.85
C GLY A 31 -10.64 -19.83 -8.12
N GLY A 32 -11.19 -18.91 -8.91
CA GLY A 32 -10.55 -18.40 -10.10
C GLY A 32 -9.41 -17.43 -9.83
N THR A 33 -8.85 -16.87 -10.91
CA THR A 33 -7.82 -15.82 -10.89
C THR A 33 -8.47 -14.46 -11.09
N TYR A 34 -8.21 -13.52 -10.18
CA TYR A 34 -8.63 -12.12 -10.32
C TYR A 34 -7.49 -11.25 -10.81
N ILE A 35 -7.73 -10.45 -11.85
CA ILE A 35 -6.73 -9.56 -12.44
C ILE A 35 -7.14 -8.11 -12.21
N GLU A 36 -6.28 -7.31 -11.56
CA GLU A 36 -6.49 -5.88 -11.31
C GLU A 36 -5.36 -5.04 -11.93
N PRO A 37 -5.54 -4.52 -13.18
CA PRO A 37 -4.49 -3.78 -13.90
C PRO A 37 -4.15 -2.42 -13.30
N TYR A 38 -5.05 -1.85 -12.48
CA TYR A 38 -4.91 -0.57 -11.78
C TYR A 38 -5.23 -0.79 -10.31
N VAL A 39 -4.31 -1.46 -9.61
CA VAL A 39 -4.55 -1.98 -8.26
C VAL A 39 -4.71 -0.87 -7.21
N GLY A 40 -4.01 0.25 -7.35
CA GLY A 40 -4.03 1.30 -6.34
C GLY A 40 -3.73 0.75 -4.94
N GLY A 41 -4.72 0.86 -4.03
CA GLY A 41 -4.61 0.31 -2.68
C GLY A 41 -4.92 -1.19 -2.54
N GLY A 42 -5.28 -1.90 -3.61
CA GLY A 42 -5.49 -3.35 -3.62
C GLY A 42 -6.69 -3.87 -2.82
N SER A 43 -7.64 -3.02 -2.48
CA SER A 43 -8.73 -3.40 -1.56
C SER A 43 -9.59 -4.55 -2.07
N ILE A 44 -9.89 -4.61 -3.38
CA ILE A 44 -10.71 -5.69 -3.97
C ILE A 44 -9.86 -6.95 -4.08
N ALA A 45 -8.70 -6.86 -4.73
CA ALA A 45 -7.81 -8.00 -4.94
C ALA A 45 -7.50 -8.72 -3.62
N LEU A 46 -7.08 -7.97 -2.59
CA LEU A 46 -6.79 -8.54 -1.28
C LEU A 46 -8.04 -9.10 -0.59
N SER A 47 -9.19 -8.43 -0.72
CA SER A 47 -10.44 -8.93 -0.15
C SER A 47 -10.85 -10.28 -0.76
N LEU A 48 -10.77 -10.40 -2.08
CA LEU A 48 -11.12 -11.65 -2.78
C LEU A 48 -10.16 -12.79 -2.41
N LEU A 49 -8.85 -12.49 -2.34
CA LEU A 49 -7.85 -13.50 -1.97
C LEU A 49 -7.99 -13.95 -0.52
N ILE A 50 -8.04 -13.01 0.43
CA ILE A 50 -8.06 -13.33 1.88
C ILE A 50 -9.36 -14.03 2.27
N ASN A 51 -10.49 -13.70 1.63
CA ASN A 51 -11.76 -14.37 1.89
C ASN A 51 -11.93 -15.69 1.09
N GLY A 52 -10.92 -16.16 0.37
CA GLY A 52 -10.96 -17.40 -0.39
C GLY A 52 -11.91 -17.40 -1.59
N VAL A 53 -12.32 -16.22 -2.06
CA VAL A 53 -13.17 -16.09 -3.25
C VAL A 53 -12.34 -16.26 -4.53
N ALA A 54 -11.13 -15.72 -4.55
CA ALA A 54 -10.14 -15.96 -5.59
C ALA A 54 -8.97 -16.77 -5.01
N ASN A 55 -8.46 -17.75 -5.76
CA ASN A 55 -7.28 -18.52 -5.38
C ASN A 55 -5.99 -17.81 -5.77
N GLN A 56 -6.06 -16.90 -6.72
CA GLN A 56 -4.92 -16.16 -7.22
C GLN A 56 -5.33 -14.73 -7.58
N ILE A 57 -4.43 -13.79 -7.34
CA ILE A 57 -4.58 -12.42 -7.84
C ILE A 57 -3.35 -12.03 -8.67
N ILE A 58 -3.60 -11.33 -9.78
CA ILE A 58 -2.57 -10.70 -10.59
C ILE A 58 -2.81 -9.20 -10.51
N ILE A 59 -1.84 -8.47 -9.98
CA ILE A 59 -1.97 -7.04 -9.73
C ILE A 59 -0.91 -6.26 -10.51
N ASN A 60 -1.31 -5.11 -11.04
CA ASN A 60 -0.42 -4.17 -11.69
C ASN A 60 -0.90 -2.73 -11.42
N ASP A 61 -0.02 -1.77 -11.56
CA ASP A 61 -0.39 -0.36 -11.61
C ASP A 61 0.49 0.40 -12.62
N LYS A 62 -0.10 1.38 -13.30
CA LYS A 62 0.62 2.25 -14.23
C LYS A 62 1.54 3.23 -13.50
N ASP A 63 1.16 3.67 -12.29
CA ASP A 63 2.03 4.52 -11.48
C ASP A 63 3.19 3.70 -10.92
N ARG A 64 4.41 4.04 -11.39
CA ARG A 64 5.64 3.37 -10.95
C ARG A 64 5.79 3.34 -9.42
N SER A 65 5.29 4.33 -8.70
CA SER A 65 5.35 4.37 -7.24
C SER A 65 4.50 3.27 -6.61
N LEU A 66 3.28 3.07 -7.11
CA LEU A 66 2.39 1.99 -6.65
C LEU A 66 2.91 0.62 -7.07
N PHE A 67 3.38 0.50 -8.33
CA PHE A 67 4.03 -0.72 -8.78
C PHE A 67 5.22 -1.10 -7.88
N ALA A 68 6.12 -0.14 -7.60
CA ALA A 68 7.28 -0.35 -6.74
C ALA A 68 6.89 -0.77 -5.32
N PHE A 69 5.84 -0.17 -4.75
CA PHE A 69 5.32 -0.56 -3.43
C PHE A 69 4.87 -2.04 -3.42
N TRP A 70 4.03 -2.44 -4.37
CA TRP A 70 3.54 -3.82 -4.44
C TRP A 70 4.66 -4.81 -4.75
N TYR A 71 5.55 -4.44 -5.68
CA TYR A 71 6.72 -5.26 -6.01
C TYR A 71 7.63 -5.48 -4.79
N SER A 72 7.88 -4.43 -4.01
CA SER A 72 8.73 -4.52 -2.83
C SER A 72 8.12 -5.39 -1.73
N ILE A 73 6.83 -5.27 -1.47
CA ILE A 73 6.14 -6.14 -0.50
C ILE A 73 6.25 -7.61 -0.89
N LEU A 74 6.21 -7.92 -2.19
CA LEU A 74 6.18 -9.30 -2.68
C LEU A 74 7.56 -9.93 -2.79
N ASN A 75 8.59 -9.14 -3.10
CA ASN A 75 9.91 -9.67 -3.44
C ASN A 75 10.98 -9.30 -2.41
N TYR A 76 10.74 -8.31 -1.55
CA TYR A 76 11.67 -7.78 -0.55
C TYR A 76 10.97 -7.57 0.78
N THR A 77 10.13 -8.54 1.21
CA THR A 77 9.27 -8.41 2.40
C THR A 77 10.07 -8.08 3.66
N ASP A 78 11.14 -8.82 3.91
CA ASP A 78 11.95 -8.69 5.13
C ASP A 78 12.69 -7.35 5.14
N GLU A 79 13.31 -6.97 4.04
CA GLU A 79 14.01 -5.69 3.90
C GLU A 79 13.02 -4.52 4.00
N PHE A 80 11.82 -4.68 3.44
CA PHE A 80 10.77 -3.67 3.53
C PHE A 80 10.29 -3.49 4.98
N CYS A 81 10.12 -4.58 5.72
CA CYS A 81 9.78 -4.55 7.14
C CYS A 81 10.89 -3.90 7.97
N GLN A 82 12.15 -4.23 7.71
CA GLN A 82 13.30 -3.58 8.37
C GLN A 82 13.33 -2.07 8.11
N LEU A 83 13.02 -1.61 6.90
CA LEU A 83 12.90 -0.19 6.60
C LEU A 83 11.78 0.48 7.41
N ILE A 84 10.63 -0.19 7.58
CA ILE A 84 9.53 0.32 8.41
C ILE A 84 9.96 0.47 9.88
N GLU A 85 10.66 -0.52 10.41
CA GLU A 85 11.04 -0.59 11.82
C GLU A 85 12.17 0.40 12.17
N ASN A 86 13.14 0.54 11.26
CA ASN A 86 14.36 1.29 11.53
C ASN A 86 14.34 2.75 11.04
N THR A 87 13.37 3.14 10.20
CA THR A 87 13.33 4.51 9.67
C THR A 87 12.61 5.45 10.62
N PRO A 88 13.28 6.50 11.12
CA PRO A 88 12.67 7.46 12.04
C PRO A 88 11.60 8.29 11.31
N ILE A 89 10.48 8.58 12.00
CA ILE A 89 9.39 9.41 11.46
C ILE A 89 9.69 10.87 11.80
N THR A 90 10.49 11.53 10.96
CA THR A 90 10.89 12.94 11.11
C THR A 90 10.58 13.73 9.85
N ILE A 91 10.68 15.07 9.96
CA ILE A 91 10.55 15.97 8.80
C ILE A 91 11.74 15.79 7.85
N ASP A 92 12.94 15.55 8.35
CA ASP A 92 14.12 15.32 7.52
C ASP A 92 13.96 14.03 6.70
N THR A 93 13.56 12.94 7.32
CA THR A 93 13.22 11.69 6.63
C THR A 93 12.10 11.90 5.61
N TRP A 94 11.09 12.72 5.94
CA TRP A 94 10.02 13.03 5.00
C TRP A 94 10.55 13.76 3.76
N TYR A 95 11.50 14.68 3.90
CA TYR A 95 12.14 15.31 2.75
C TYR A 95 12.94 14.31 1.91
N GLU A 96 13.72 13.43 2.55
CA GLU A 96 14.47 12.38 1.85
C GLU A 96 13.52 11.49 1.00
N GLN A 97 12.41 11.06 1.60
CA GLN A 97 11.44 10.24 0.89
C GLN A 97 10.77 11.00 -0.27
N ARG A 98 10.56 12.30 -0.13
CA ARG A 98 10.06 13.13 -1.23
C ARG A 98 11.06 13.26 -2.39
N GLU A 99 12.33 13.35 -2.12
CA GLU A 99 13.35 13.40 -3.18
C GLU A 99 13.39 12.09 -3.98
N ILE A 100 13.24 10.93 -3.32
CA ILE A 100 13.10 9.65 -4.02
C ILE A 100 11.90 9.68 -4.97
N GLN A 101 10.75 10.21 -4.54
CA GLN A 101 9.55 10.34 -5.38
C GLN A 101 9.74 11.30 -6.56
N LYS A 102 10.49 12.38 -6.41
CA LYS A 102 10.82 13.28 -7.53
C LYS A 102 11.64 12.57 -8.61
N ASN A 103 12.56 11.71 -8.19
CA ASN A 103 13.44 10.93 -9.06
C ASN A 103 12.91 9.51 -9.37
N LYS A 104 11.60 9.30 -9.26
CA LYS A 104 10.98 7.97 -9.30
C LYS A 104 11.31 7.14 -10.54
N THR A 105 11.65 7.77 -11.65
CA THR A 105 12.02 7.06 -12.90
C THR A 105 13.32 6.29 -12.75
N ASN A 106 14.29 6.83 -12.01
CA ASN A 106 15.62 6.24 -11.82
C ASN A 106 15.80 5.58 -10.44
N ALA A 107 14.81 5.75 -9.55
CA ALA A 107 14.88 5.18 -8.21
C ALA A 107 14.78 3.65 -8.26
N GLU A 108 15.54 3.00 -7.38
CA GLU A 108 15.46 1.57 -7.13
C GLU A 108 14.07 1.19 -6.58
N LEU A 109 13.57 -0.01 -6.96
CA LEU A 109 12.19 -0.39 -6.63
C LEU A 109 11.94 -0.48 -5.13
N LEU A 110 12.86 -1.03 -4.34
CA LEU A 110 12.70 -1.12 -2.88
C LEU A 110 12.63 0.27 -2.25
N SER A 111 13.55 1.16 -2.58
CA SER A 111 13.58 2.53 -2.07
C SER A 111 12.33 3.31 -2.48
N LEU A 112 11.89 3.18 -3.74
CA LEU A 112 10.68 3.85 -4.23
C LEU A 112 9.42 3.28 -3.58
N GLY A 113 9.34 1.97 -3.41
CA GLY A 113 8.22 1.30 -2.75
C GLY A 113 8.09 1.74 -1.30
N PHE A 114 9.20 1.76 -0.57
CA PHE A 114 9.23 2.25 0.81
C PHE A 114 8.85 3.74 0.90
N SER A 115 9.42 4.58 0.04
CA SER A 115 9.06 6.00 -0.04
C SER A 115 7.56 6.20 -0.30
N THR A 116 6.96 5.38 -1.16
CA THR A 116 5.53 5.39 -1.45
C THR A 116 4.72 5.10 -0.19
N PHE A 117 5.09 4.07 0.55
CA PHE A 117 4.44 3.70 1.81
C PHE A 117 4.62 4.79 2.88
N PHE A 118 5.85 5.25 3.09
CA PHE A 118 6.17 6.26 4.09
C PHE A 118 5.36 7.55 3.87
N LEU A 119 5.37 8.09 2.65
CA LEU A 119 4.63 9.30 2.33
C LEU A 119 3.11 9.08 2.37
N ASN A 120 2.63 7.89 1.96
CA ASN A 120 1.22 7.54 2.13
C ASN A 120 0.78 7.57 3.59
N ARG A 121 1.66 7.19 4.52
CA ARG A 121 1.37 7.22 5.96
C ARG A 121 1.49 8.62 6.56
N THR A 122 2.49 9.38 6.15
CA THR A 122 2.85 10.68 6.77
C THR A 122 2.21 11.88 6.08
N ASN A 123 1.65 11.74 4.89
CA ASN A 123 0.96 12.83 4.18
C ASN A 123 -0.53 12.89 4.51
N ARG A 124 -1.10 14.10 4.38
CA ARG A 124 -2.54 14.34 4.51
C ARG A 124 -3.32 13.46 3.55
N SER A 125 -4.34 12.78 4.05
CA SER A 125 -5.22 11.87 3.29
C SER A 125 -4.52 10.75 2.54
N GLY A 126 -3.25 10.47 2.83
CA GLY A 126 -2.47 9.44 2.15
C GLY A 126 -2.06 9.79 0.71
N ILE A 127 -2.13 11.07 0.35
CA ILE A 127 -1.75 11.53 -1.00
C ILE A 127 -0.23 11.63 -1.08
N ILE A 128 0.41 10.77 -1.90
CA ILE A 128 1.88 10.68 -2.01
C ILE A 128 2.53 12.03 -2.35
N LYS A 129 1.90 12.81 -3.23
CA LYS A 129 2.35 14.16 -3.60
C LYS A 129 1.87 15.25 -2.65
N GLY A 130 1.14 14.90 -1.62
CA GLY A 130 0.56 15.82 -0.64
C GLY A 130 1.59 16.42 0.31
N GLY A 131 1.11 17.30 1.18
CA GLY A 131 1.90 17.85 2.28
C GLY A 131 1.86 16.95 3.51
N VAL A 132 2.88 17.06 4.35
CA VAL A 132 2.99 16.32 5.61
C VAL A 132 1.85 16.66 6.59
N ILE A 133 1.43 15.66 7.36
CA ILE A 133 0.49 15.84 8.46
C ILE A 133 1.12 16.79 9.50
N GLY A 134 0.37 17.77 9.99
CA GLY A 134 0.86 18.78 10.94
C GLY A 134 1.58 19.96 10.30
N GLY A 135 1.83 19.91 8.98
CA GLY A 135 2.61 20.93 8.26
C GLY A 135 4.11 20.81 8.52
N LEU A 136 4.92 21.60 7.84
CA LEU A 136 6.39 21.54 7.94
C LEU A 136 6.88 21.96 9.33
N ASN A 137 6.21 22.90 9.97
CA ASN A 137 6.58 23.39 11.30
C ASN A 137 6.02 22.51 12.44
N GLN A 138 5.27 21.46 12.11
CA GLN A 138 4.65 20.54 13.07
C GLN A 138 3.85 21.25 14.18
N THR A 139 3.10 22.30 13.82
CA THR A 139 2.28 23.11 14.75
C THR A 139 0.79 22.76 14.67
N GLY A 140 0.41 21.78 13.86
CA GLY A 140 -0.98 21.35 13.71
C GLY A 140 -1.44 20.44 14.86
N ASN A 141 -2.75 20.20 14.95
CA ASN A 141 -3.36 19.31 15.95
C ASN A 141 -2.94 17.85 15.81
N TYR A 142 -2.50 17.44 14.62
CA TYR A 142 -2.00 16.10 14.32
C TYR A 142 -0.56 16.23 13.80
N LEU A 143 0.39 15.64 14.51
CA LEU A 143 1.80 15.64 14.16
C LEU A 143 2.16 14.39 13.35
N ILE A 144 3.29 14.45 12.63
CA ILE A 144 3.83 13.31 11.88
C ILE A 144 4.08 12.09 12.79
N LEU A 145 4.48 12.31 14.05
CA LEU A 145 4.70 11.27 15.05
C LEU A 145 3.41 10.57 15.53
N CYS A 146 2.23 11.16 15.30
CA CYS A 146 0.95 10.53 15.64
C CYS A 146 0.53 9.46 14.63
N VAL A 147 1.32 9.21 13.59
CA VAL A 147 1.07 8.12 12.65
C VAL A 147 1.40 6.80 13.33
N PRO A 148 0.43 5.87 13.48
CA PRO A 148 0.70 4.59 14.14
C PRO A 148 1.81 3.85 13.38
N ASN A 149 2.84 3.42 14.10
CA ASN A 149 3.82 2.47 13.57
C ASN A 149 3.06 1.21 13.11
N CYS A 150 3.19 0.87 11.84
CA CYS A 150 2.73 -0.42 11.36
C CYS A 150 3.70 -1.48 11.91
N ASN A 151 3.35 -2.13 13.02
CA ASN A 151 4.07 -3.31 13.44
C ASN A 151 3.91 -4.38 12.36
N CYS A 152 5.00 -4.79 11.74
CA CYS A 152 5.04 -5.89 10.78
C CYS A 152 4.62 -7.23 11.41
N SER A 153 4.57 -7.32 12.74
CA SER A 153 4.31 -8.54 13.51
C SER A 153 2.92 -9.17 13.32
N THR A 154 1.99 -8.52 12.62
CA THR A 154 0.63 -9.05 12.42
C THR A 154 0.23 -9.32 10.96
N ALA A 155 1.14 -9.15 10.01
CA ALA A 155 0.86 -9.32 8.59
C ALA A 155 1.65 -10.47 7.96
N THR A 156 1.78 -11.60 8.67
CA THR A 156 2.21 -12.85 8.01
C THR A 156 1.03 -13.40 7.21
N VAL A 157 0.62 -12.67 6.19
CA VAL A 157 -0.17 -13.27 5.12
C VAL A 157 0.85 -13.99 4.24
N SER A 158 0.79 -15.32 4.26
CA SER A 158 1.57 -16.14 3.34
C SER A 158 1.16 -15.79 1.91
N TYR A 159 1.93 -14.90 1.27
CA TYR A 159 1.74 -14.46 -0.12
C TYR A 159 2.25 -15.50 -1.14
N THR A 160 2.12 -16.79 -0.85
CA THR A 160 2.64 -17.87 -1.72
C THR A 160 1.96 -17.94 -3.10
N HIS A 161 1.01 -17.08 -3.40
CA HIS A 161 0.24 -17.10 -4.66
C HIS A 161 0.16 -15.76 -5.39
N LEU A 162 1.05 -14.80 -5.10
CA LEU A 162 1.17 -13.56 -5.85
C LEU A 162 2.25 -13.74 -6.95
N ARG A 163 1.85 -13.72 -8.20
CA ARG A 163 2.73 -13.66 -9.37
C ARG A 163 2.39 -12.42 -10.20
#